data_424effa83754cce891dc2255227fa29f
#
_entry.id   424effa83754cce891dc2255227fa29f
#
_cell.length_a   1.000
_cell.length_b   1.000
_cell.length_c   1.000
_cell.angle_alpha   90.00
_cell.angle_beta   90.00
_cell.angle_gamma   90.00
#
_symmetry.space_group_name_H-M   'P 1'
#
loop_
_entity.id
_entity.type
_entity.pdbx_description
1 polymer ?
#
loop_
_entity_poly.entity_id
_entity_poly.type
_entity_poly.pdbx_seq_one_letter_code
_entity_poly.pdbx_strand_id
1 'polypeptide(L)'
;MAVKIYAGIDYKHKGLWIGAGIEMVSLPPRTQATVEDKIYKVSERITSLSYEVHMKYNSEKWLVAAKSVLGSNLTQTSMLGGYGIKSIDPRTGEQEYSPNRNSSSWINIVYGKTWKPAIFFGYMKNLGTSDAVTNMYGTGTNVDQLLSGTAELTYNVPHWKLGVEYNLTSAWYGSLNHSNGKVVDTHSVSNNRLVATALFMF
;
A
#
# COMPACT_ATOMS: atom_id res chain seq x y z
N MET A 1 10.68 10.80 18.25
CA MET A 1 10.97 11.28 16.88
C MET A 1 10.94 10.09 15.93
N ALA A 2 10.25 10.17 14.79
CA ALA A 2 10.30 9.17 13.73
C ALA A 2 11.56 9.42 12.87
N VAL A 3 12.20 8.34 12.40
CA VAL A 3 13.34 8.37 11.47
C VAL A 3 12.90 7.64 10.21
N LYS A 4 13.12 8.28 9.05
CA LYS A 4 12.87 7.71 7.73
C LYS A 4 14.11 7.90 6.86
N ILE A 5 14.59 6.81 6.26
CA ILE A 5 15.73 6.80 5.35
C ILE A 5 15.30 6.08 4.07
N TYR A 6 15.57 6.70 2.93
CA TYR A 6 15.32 6.10 1.62
C TYR A 6 16.59 6.17 0.77
N ALA A 7 16.87 5.11 0.05
CA ALA A 7 17.90 5.06 -0.98
C ALA A 7 17.34 4.36 -2.24
N GLY A 8 17.64 4.89 -3.40
CA GLY A 8 17.17 4.34 -4.65
C GLY A 8 18.13 4.60 -5.80
N ILE A 9 17.96 3.83 -6.87
CA ILE A 9 18.69 3.96 -8.12
C ILE A 9 17.71 3.94 -9.27
N ASP A 10 17.90 4.85 -10.22
CA ASP A 10 17.11 4.99 -11.44
C ASP A 10 17.98 4.91 -12.69
N TYR A 11 17.47 4.24 -13.71
CA TYR A 11 18.00 4.26 -15.07
C TYR A 11 16.97 4.84 -16.03
N LYS A 12 17.39 5.80 -16.86
CA LYS A 12 16.53 6.47 -17.86
C LYS A 12 17.18 6.43 -19.22
N HIS A 13 16.48 5.91 -20.21
CA HIS A 13 16.92 5.88 -21.59
C HIS A 13 15.75 5.80 -22.58
N LYS A 14 15.70 6.70 -23.59
CA LYS A 14 14.73 6.66 -24.71
C LYS A 14 13.29 6.38 -24.31
N GLY A 15 12.74 7.12 -23.34
CA GLY A 15 11.38 6.94 -22.86
C GLY A 15 11.19 5.83 -21.82
N LEU A 16 12.20 4.99 -21.60
CA LEU A 16 12.22 4.01 -20.53
C LEU A 16 12.80 4.62 -19.25
N TRP A 17 12.10 4.43 -18.13
CA TRP A 17 12.56 4.71 -16.78
C TRP A 17 12.34 3.47 -15.93
N ILE A 18 13.37 2.91 -15.35
CA ILE A 18 13.30 1.79 -14.41
C ILE A 18 14.10 2.15 -13.17
N GLY A 19 13.65 1.68 -12.02
CA GLY A 19 14.37 1.93 -10.78
C GLY A 19 14.00 0.94 -9.69
N ALA A 20 14.79 0.98 -8.63
CA ALA A 20 14.59 0.23 -7.41
C ALA A 20 14.98 1.06 -6.21
N GLY A 21 14.34 0.82 -5.08
CA GLY A 21 14.60 1.53 -3.85
C GLY A 21 14.40 0.68 -2.61
N ILE A 22 15.01 1.13 -1.53
CA ILE A 22 14.84 0.60 -0.19
C ILE A 22 14.51 1.74 0.77
N GLU A 23 13.55 1.51 1.64
CA GLU A 23 13.14 2.45 2.68
C GLU A 23 13.21 1.76 4.05
N MET A 24 13.74 2.49 5.03
CA MET A 24 13.67 2.12 6.44
C MET A 24 12.89 3.21 7.18
N VAL A 25 11.91 2.78 7.98
CA VAL A 25 11.16 3.66 8.89
C VAL A 25 11.31 3.12 10.31
N SER A 26 11.68 3.99 11.23
CA SER A 26 11.74 3.67 12.67
C SER A 26 10.98 4.72 13.46
N LEU A 27 9.97 4.30 14.22
CA LEU A 27 9.14 5.19 15.02
C LEU A 27 8.76 4.55 16.37
N PRO A 28 8.61 5.34 17.45
CA PRO A 28 8.00 4.87 18.69
C PRO A 28 6.46 5.00 18.55
N PRO A 29 5.69 3.90 18.60
CA PRO A 29 4.22 3.98 18.57
C PRO A 29 3.64 4.66 19.79
N ARG A 30 4.31 4.56 20.92
CA ARG A 30 3.92 5.13 22.22
C ARG A 30 5.13 5.75 22.91
N THR A 31 4.88 6.74 23.74
CA THR A 31 5.90 7.39 24.62
C THR A 31 5.60 7.21 26.09
N GLN A 32 4.39 6.75 26.40
CA GLN A 32 3.92 6.52 27.78
C GLN A 32 3.01 5.30 27.84
N ALA A 33 3.01 4.63 28.99
CA ALA A 33 2.08 3.58 29.35
C ALA A 33 1.57 3.80 30.78
N THR A 34 0.37 3.33 31.08
CA THR A 34 -0.23 3.39 32.42
C THR A 34 -0.41 1.97 32.94
N VAL A 35 0.13 1.70 34.13
CA VAL A 35 -0.06 0.44 34.88
C VAL A 35 -0.39 0.80 36.32
N GLU A 36 -1.51 0.29 36.84
CA GLU A 36 -1.95 0.54 38.24
C GLU A 36 -1.95 2.05 38.60
N ASP A 37 -2.52 2.89 37.74
CA ASP A 37 -2.60 4.35 37.88
C ASP A 37 -1.24 5.09 37.87
N LYS A 38 -0.14 4.40 37.60
CA LYS A 38 1.18 5.00 37.43
C LYS A 38 1.55 5.12 35.97
N ILE A 39 2.08 6.29 35.61
CA ILE A 39 2.54 6.57 34.24
C ILE A 39 4.02 6.24 34.14
N TYR A 40 4.35 5.38 33.18
CA TYR A 40 5.71 5.00 32.84
C TYR A 40 6.09 5.59 31.48
N LYS A 41 7.32 6.09 31.39
CA LYS A 41 7.91 6.45 30.09
C LYS A 41 8.31 5.17 29.37
N VAL A 42 7.88 5.01 28.13
CA VAL A 42 8.24 3.88 27.25
C VAL A 42 8.98 4.40 26.03
N SER A 43 9.86 3.60 25.46
CA SER A 43 10.75 4.02 24.37
C SER A 43 10.86 2.99 23.24
N GLU A 44 10.19 1.85 23.36
CA GLU A 44 10.25 0.78 22.37
C GLU A 44 9.84 1.30 20.98
N ARG A 45 10.58 0.84 19.99
CA ARG A 45 10.46 1.31 18.60
C ARG A 45 10.09 0.17 17.67
N ILE A 46 9.30 0.51 16.66
CA ILE A 46 9.11 -0.38 15.53
C ILE A 46 10.00 0.09 14.37
N THR A 47 10.79 -0.83 13.83
CA THR A 47 11.62 -0.60 12.66
C THR A 47 11.10 -1.46 11.50
N SER A 48 10.84 -0.84 10.37
CA SER A 48 10.21 -1.44 9.20
C SER A 48 11.07 -1.22 7.98
N LEU A 49 11.23 -2.25 7.15
CA LEU A 49 11.93 -2.19 5.87
C LEU A 49 10.93 -2.38 4.73
N SER A 50 11.16 -1.65 3.65
CA SER A 50 10.37 -1.76 2.43
C SER A 50 11.28 -1.68 1.22
N TYR A 51 10.96 -2.48 0.21
CA TYR A 51 11.65 -2.56 -1.08
C TYR A 51 10.67 -2.21 -2.17
N GLU A 52 11.13 -1.46 -3.17
CA GLU A 52 10.32 -1.17 -4.34
C GLU A 52 11.11 -1.39 -5.62
N VAL A 53 10.37 -1.76 -6.67
CA VAL A 53 10.83 -1.68 -8.05
C VAL A 53 9.75 -1.00 -8.88
N HIS A 54 10.17 -0.18 -9.84
CA HIS A 54 9.24 0.51 -10.71
C HIS A 54 9.77 0.60 -12.13
N MET A 55 8.82 0.69 -13.07
CA MET A 55 9.13 1.00 -14.46
C MET A 55 8.09 1.94 -15.05
N LYS A 56 8.53 2.77 -15.99
CA LYS A 56 7.67 3.56 -16.86
C LYS A 56 8.29 3.58 -18.26
N TYR A 57 7.48 3.25 -19.24
CA TYR A 57 7.81 3.42 -20.64
C TYR A 57 6.85 4.42 -21.27
N ASN A 58 7.37 5.44 -21.91
CA ASN A 58 6.60 6.48 -22.57
C ASN A 58 7.11 6.66 -24.00
N SER A 59 6.21 6.49 -24.95
CA SER A 59 6.44 6.73 -26.38
C SER A 59 5.33 7.59 -26.94
N GLU A 60 5.34 7.80 -28.26
CA GLU A 60 4.31 8.61 -28.94
C GLU A 60 2.87 8.11 -28.73
N LYS A 61 2.70 6.79 -28.63
CA LYS A 61 1.38 6.15 -28.52
C LYS A 61 1.21 5.32 -27.25
N TRP A 62 2.28 4.91 -26.59
CA TRP A 62 2.23 4.01 -25.44
C TRP A 62 2.71 4.69 -24.16
N LEU A 63 1.94 4.54 -23.12
CA LEU A 63 2.39 4.74 -21.76
C LEU A 63 2.15 3.45 -21.00
N VAL A 64 3.23 2.84 -20.51
CA VAL A 64 3.17 1.66 -19.63
C VAL A 64 3.87 2.04 -18.33
N ALA A 65 3.22 1.83 -17.20
CA ALA A 65 3.82 2.06 -15.89
C ALA A 65 3.48 0.88 -14.99
N ALA A 66 4.45 0.45 -14.19
CA ALA A 66 4.27 -0.62 -13.21
C ALA A 66 5.12 -0.33 -11.97
N LYS A 67 4.63 -0.77 -10.82
CA LYS A 67 5.36 -0.71 -9.56
C LYS A 67 5.03 -1.93 -8.71
N SER A 68 6.03 -2.45 -8.02
CA SER A 68 5.87 -3.47 -6.99
C SER A 68 6.57 -3.02 -5.72
N VAL A 69 5.91 -3.21 -4.59
CA VAL A 69 6.42 -2.91 -3.25
C VAL A 69 6.26 -4.15 -2.39
N LEU A 70 7.34 -4.55 -1.75
CA LEU A 70 7.35 -5.50 -0.65
C LEU A 70 7.79 -4.76 0.60
N GLY A 71 6.89 -4.54 1.53
CA GLY A 71 7.21 -3.67 2.66
C GLY A 71 6.49 -4.05 3.94
N SER A 72 6.85 -3.34 4.99
CA SER A 72 6.29 -3.50 6.32
C SER A 72 5.78 -2.17 6.85
N ASN A 73 4.67 -2.20 7.61
CA ASN A 73 4.11 -1.02 8.27
C ASN A 73 3.84 0.15 7.29
N LEU A 74 3.17 -0.12 6.17
CA LEU A 74 2.97 0.83 5.07
C LEU A 74 1.76 1.76 5.23
N THR A 75 1.17 1.85 6.42
CA THR A 75 -0.02 2.68 6.72
C THR A 75 0.11 4.14 6.31
N GLN A 76 1.30 4.73 6.44
CA GLN A 76 1.54 6.11 6.04
C GLN A 76 1.44 6.35 4.53
N THR A 77 1.42 5.31 3.73
CA THR A 77 1.29 5.38 2.27
C THR A 77 -0.11 4.99 1.80
N SER A 78 -1.08 4.93 2.70
CA SER A 78 -2.46 4.49 2.44
C SER A 78 -2.57 3.07 1.90
N MET A 79 -1.55 2.24 2.15
CA MET A 79 -1.53 0.82 1.79
C MET A 79 -1.97 -0.03 2.99
N LEU A 80 -2.29 -1.30 2.72
CA LEU A 80 -2.44 -2.29 3.78
C LEU A 80 -1.18 -2.32 4.63
N GLY A 81 -1.33 -2.50 5.92
CA GLY A 81 -0.18 -2.56 6.81
C GLY A 81 -0.47 -2.14 8.22
N GLY A 82 0.59 -1.96 8.95
CA GLY A 82 0.58 -1.64 10.36
C GLY A 82 1.55 -2.52 11.14
N TYR A 83 1.23 -2.77 12.39
CA TYR A 83 2.06 -3.57 13.28
C TYR A 83 1.19 -4.26 14.33
N GLY A 84 1.70 -5.37 14.86
CA GLY A 84 1.11 -6.08 15.98
C GLY A 84 1.88 -5.88 17.27
N ILE A 85 1.21 -6.03 18.41
CA ILE A 85 1.84 -6.14 19.72
C ILE A 85 2.30 -7.58 19.90
N LYS A 86 3.62 -7.76 20.06
CA LYS A 86 4.26 -9.06 20.30
C LYS A 86 4.24 -9.43 21.77
N SER A 87 4.60 -8.49 22.65
CA SER A 87 4.63 -8.68 24.11
C SER A 87 4.33 -7.37 24.83
N ILE A 88 3.96 -7.48 26.10
CA ILE A 88 3.75 -6.34 27.02
C ILE A 88 4.47 -6.65 28.33
N ASP A 89 5.36 -5.76 28.77
CA ASP A 89 5.95 -5.83 30.12
C ASP A 89 4.85 -5.50 31.15
N PRO A 90 4.50 -6.43 32.03
CA PRO A 90 3.41 -6.21 32.99
C PRO A 90 3.75 -5.13 34.05
N ARG A 91 5.01 -4.78 34.25
CA ARG A 91 5.44 -3.79 35.27
C ARG A 91 5.40 -2.38 34.74
N THR A 92 5.77 -2.17 33.46
CA THR A 92 5.89 -0.84 32.86
C THR A 92 4.83 -0.57 31.80
N GLY A 93 4.16 -1.63 31.29
CA GLY A 93 3.25 -1.55 30.15
C GLY A 93 3.96 -1.29 28.82
N GLU A 94 5.29 -1.38 28.76
CA GLU A 94 6.05 -1.24 27.52
C GLU A 94 5.71 -2.38 26.55
N GLN A 95 5.53 -2.09 25.28
CA GLN A 95 5.10 -3.04 24.27
C GLN A 95 6.21 -3.27 23.26
N GLU A 96 6.50 -4.54 22.97
CA GLU A 96 7.28 -4.92 21.80
C GLU A 96 6.35 -5.05 20.57
N TYR A 97 6.88 -4.75 19.39
CA TYR A 97 6.10 -4.70 18.16
C TYR A 97 6.66 -5.61 17.08
N SER A 98 5.78 -6.18 16.26
CA SER A 98 6.11 -6.89 15.03
C SER A 98 5.44 -6.20 13.84
N PRO A 99 6.22 -5.70 12.85
CA PRO A 99 5.65 -5.01 11.70
C PRO A 99 4.87 -5.98 10.80
N ASN A 100 3.68 -5.57 10.35
CA ASN A 100 2.91 -6.31 9.38
C ASN A 100 3.48 -6.11 7.98
N ARG A 101 3.81 -7.21 7.31
CA ARG A 101 4.37 -7.24 5.96
C ARG A 101 3.28 -7.30 4.91
N ASN A 102 3.50 -6.60 3.81
CA ASN A 102 2.57 -6.54 2.69
C ASN A 102 3.32 -6.55 1.37
N SER A 103 2.67 -7.10 0.36
CA SER A 103 3.06 -6.98 -1.03
C SER A 103 2.00 -6.17 -1.77
N SER A 104 2.43 -5.21 -2.59
CA SER A 104 1.55 -4.42 -3.45
C SER A 104 2.17 -4.28 -4.82
N SER A 105 1.41 -4.60 -5.86
CA SER A 105 1.88 -4.49 -7.24
C SER A 105 0.78 -3.93 -8.12
N TRP A 106 1.14 -3.09 -9.08
CA TRP A 106 0.20 -2.60 -10.06
C TRP A 106 0.85 -2.37 -11.42
N ILE A 107 0.03 -2.42 -12.46
CA ILE A 107 0.38 -2.06 -13.83
C ILE A 107 -0.70 -1.17 -14.43
N ASN A 108 -0.28 -0.18 -15.20
CA ASN A 108 -1.14 0.71 -15.96
C ASN A 108 -0.65 0.78 -17.40
N ILE A 109 -1.55 0.60 -18.36
CA ILE A 109 -1.26 0.62 -19.79
C ILE A 109 -2.24 1.57 -20.47
N VAL A 110 -1.71 2.57 -21.18
CA VAL A 110 -2.48 3.53 -21.97
C VAL A 110 -1.98 3.49 -23.41
N TYR A 111 -2.88 3.48 -24.36
CA TYR A 111 -2.56 3.49 -25.79
C TYR A 111 -3.28 4.62 -26.53
N GLY A 112 -2.61 5.23 -27.50
CA GLY A 112 -3.21 6.17 -28.44
C GLY A 112 -2.94 7.64 -28.15
N LYS A 113 -3.51 8.52 -28.97
CA LYS A 113 -3.37 9.99 -28.89
C LYS A 113 -4.69 10.69 -28.65
N THR A 114 -5.58 10.68 -29.61
CA THR A 114 -6.92 11.27 -29.51
C THR A 114 -7.87 10.36 -28.72
N TRP A 115 -8.00 9.12 -29.16
CA TRP A 115 -8.65 8.06 -28.40
C TRP A 115 -7.61 7.31 -27.58
N LYS A 116 -7.81 7.25 -26.25
CA LYS A 116 -6.89 6.61 -25.32
C LYS A 116 -7.64 5.56 -24.50
N PRO A 117 -7.73 4.32 -24.99
CA PRO A 117 -8.05 3.20 -24.11
C PRO A 117 -6.93 3.00 -23.08
N ALA A 118 -7.32 2.71 -21.85
CA ALA A 118 -6.42 2.40 -20.77
C ALA A 118 -6.93 1.24 -19.92
N ILE A 119 -6.01 0.48 -19.37
CA ILE A 119 -6.28 -0.57 -18.39
C ILE A 119 -5.35 -0.40 -17.21
N PHE A 120 -5.89 -0.60 -16.02
CA PHE A 120 -5.15 -0.68 -14.78
C PHE A 120 -5.46 -1.99 -14.08
N PHE A 121 -4.45 -2.60 -13.48
CA PHE A 121 -4.60 -3.74 -12.60
C PHE A 121 -3.72 -3.53 -11.37
N GLY A 122 -4.31 -3.69 -10.18
CA GLY A 122 -3.62 -3.57 -8.89
C GLY A 122 -3.96 -4.75 -7.99
N TYR A 123 -2.97 -5.22 -7.25
CA TYR A 123 -3.11 -6.30 -6.28
C TYR A 123 -2.30 -6.01 -5.02
N MET A 124 -2.92 -6.22 -3.87
CA MET A 124 -2.27 -6.16 -2.56
C MET A 124 -2.53 -7.45 -1.78
N LYS A 125 -1.53 -7.88 -0.99
CA LYS A 125 -1.63 -9.06 -0.13
C LYS A 125 -1.02 -8.78 1.24
N ASN A 126 -1.75 -9.14 2.29
CA ASN A 126 -1.24 -9.23 3.65
C ASN A 126 -0.36 -10.49 3.77
N LEU A 127 0.89 -10.32 4.19
CA LEU A 127 1.85 -11.39 4.40
C LEU A 127 2.04 -11.73 5.88
N GLY A 128 1.35 -11.01 6.76
CA GLY A 128 1.40 -11.20 8.21
C GLY A 128 2.65 -10.64 8.87
N THR A 129 2.83 -11.03 10.12
CA THR A 129 3.96 -10.66 10.99
C THR A 129 4.96 -11.80 11.08
N SER A 130 6.18 -11.49 11.55
CA SER A 130 7.20 -12.52 11.80
C SER A 130 6.98 -13.23 13.14
N ASP A 131 6.30 -12.56 14.07
CA ASP A 131 6.04 -13.03 15.42
C ASP A 131 4.53 -13.20 15.64
N ALA A 132 4.16 -13.97 16.66
CA ALA A 132 2.81 -13.99 17.18
C ALA A 132 2.45 -12.62 17.77
N VAL A 133 1.19 -12.22 17.62
CA VAL A 133 0.71 -10.90 18.04
C VAL A 133 -0.62 -11.00 18.78
N THR A 134 -0.83 -10.16 19.78
CA THR A 134 -2.08 -10.10 20.54
C THR A 134 -3.10 -9.18 19.89
N ASN A 135 -2.65 -8.05 19.37
CA ASN A 135 -3.47 -7.06 18.68
C ASN A 135 -2.73 -6.50 17.45
N MET A 136 -3.49 -6.04 16.45
CA MET A 136 -2.98 -5.39 15.26
C MET A 136 -3.48 -3.95 15.18
N TYR A 137 -2.59 -3.03 14.80
CA TYR A 137 -2.88 -1.63 14.51
C TYR A 137 -2.44 -1.28 13.10
N GLY A 138 -3.29 -0.59 12.35
CA GLY A 138 -2.97 -0.18 11.00
C GLY A 138 -4.17 -0.08 10.08
N THR A 139 -3.92 -0.03 8.78
CA THR A 139 -4.93 0.04 7.74
C THR A 139 -5.25 -1.36 7.23
N GLY A 140 -6.54 -1.74 7.27
CA GLY A 140 -7.02 -3.01 6.73
C GLY A 140 -6.47 -4.23 7.48
N THR A 141 -6.42 -4.19 8.81
CA THR A 141 -5.91 -5.29 9.65
C THR A 141 -6.72 -6.57 9.53
N ASN A 142 -7.96 -6.48 9.02
CA ASN A 142 -8.86 -7.60 8.71
C ASN A 142 -8.94 -7.92 7.22
N VAL A 143 -8.09 -7.31 6.38
CA VAL A 143 -8.04 -7.54 4.93
C VAL A 143 -6.86 -8.44 4.61
N ASP A 144 -7.15 -9.58 3.96
CA ASP A 144 -6.14 -10.51 3.47
C ASP A 144 -5.53 -10.06 2.17
N GLN A 145 -6.39 -9.68 1.21
CA GLN A 145 -5.96 -9.22 -0.10
C GLN A 145 -6.95 -8.25 -0.70
N LEU A 146 -6.48 -7.44 -1.63
CA LEU A 146 -7.25 -6.47 -2.37
C LEU A 146 -6.84 -6.52 -3.84
N LEU A 147 -7.84 -6.58 -4.72
CA LEU A 147 -7.68 -6.58 -6.16
C LEU A 147 -8.46 -5.41 -6.75
N SER A 148 -7.84 -4.66 -7.66
CA SER A 148 -8.52 -3.59 -8.40
C SER A 148 -8.21 -3.72 -9.88
N GLY A 149 -9.25 -3.64 -10.70
CA GLY A 149 -9.17 -3.59 -12.15
C GLY A 149 -9.93 -2.38 -12.68
N THR A 150 -9.33 -1.63 -13.59
CA THR A 150 -9.97 -0.48 -14.24
C THR A 150 -9.84 -0.59 -15.75
N ALA A 151 -10.91 -0.28 -16.47
CA ALA A 151 -10.91 -0.02 -17.90
C ALA A 151 -11.39 1.41 -18.14
N GLU A 152 -10.64 2.18 -18.90
CA GLU A 152 -10.93 3.58 -19.21
C GLU A 152 -10.85 3.79 -20.72
N LEU A 153 -11.75 4.64 -21.26
CA LEU A 153 -11.64 5.19 -22.59
C LEU A 153 -11.78 6.70 -22.52
N THR A 154 -10.76 7.43 -23.00
CA THR A 154 -10.82 8.87 -23.11
C THR A 154 -10.72 9.35 -24.55
N TYR A 155 -11.45 10.43 -24.86
CA TYR A 155 -11.37 11.20 -26.09
C TYR A 155 -10.75 12.56 -25.79
N ASN A 156 -9.62 12.86 -26.41
CA ASN A 156 -8.82 14.05 -26.14
C ASN A 156 -8.68 14.89 -27.42
N VAL A 157 -9.20 16.10 -27.38
CA VAL A 157 -9.08 17.12 -28.44
C VAL A 157 -8.68 18.45 -27.82
N PRO A 158 -8.27 19.45 -28.60
CA PRO A 158 -8.01 20.78 -28.05
C PRO A 158 -9.21 21.26 -27.21
N HIS A 159 -8.89 21.77 -26.03
CA HIS A 159 -9.83 22.28 -25.03
C HIS A 159 -10.77 21.26 -24.36
N TRP A 160 -10.91 20.01 -24.85
CA TRP A 160 -11.80 19.03 -24.26
C TRP A 160 -11.14 17.68 -24.01
N LYS A 161 -11.42 17.14 -22.84
CA LYS A 161 -11.16 15.72 -22.54
C LYS A 161 -12.48 15.11 -22.02
N LEU A 162 -12.97 14.10 -22.71
CA LEU A 162 -14.13 13.31 -22.31
C LEU A 162 -13.66 11.91 -21.95
N GLY A 163 -14.24 11.31 -20.91
CA GLY A 163 -13.82 9.99 -20.47
C GLY A 163 -14.93 9.18 -19.83
N VAL A 164 -14.84 7.87 -19.98
CA VAL A 164 -15.64 6.89 -19.23
C VAL A 164 -14.69 5.89 -18.62
N GLU A 165 -14.86 5.61 -17.34
CA GLU A 165 -14.09 4.66 -16.56
C GLU A 165 -15.01 3.65 -15.88
N TYR A 166 -14.70 2.38 -15.98
CA TYR A 166 -15.28 1.32 -15.16
C TYR A 166 -14.18 0.76 -14.23
N ASN A 167 -14.48 0.70 -12.95
CA ASN A 167 -13.59 0.14 -11.94
C ASN A 167 -14.32 -0.98 -11.16
N LEU A 168 -13.63 -2.11 -11.02
CA LEU A 168 -13.99 -3.21 -10.13
C LEU A 168 -12.93 -3.29 -9.03
N THR A 169 -13.36 -3.24 -7.77
CA THR A 169 -12.48 -3.48 -6.62
C THR A 169 -13.06 -4.61 -5.78
N SER A 170 -12.24 -5.59 -5.44
CA SER A 170 -12.59 -6.70 -4.56
C SER A 170 -11.62 -6.77 -3.39
N ALA A 171 -12.15 -6.92 -2.19
CA ALA A 171 -11.38 -7.11 -0.97
C ALA A 171 -11.82 -8.40 -0.27
N TRP A 172 -10.88 -9.12 0.30
CA TRP A 172 -11.13 -10.33 1.10
C TRP A 172 -10.94 -10.00 2.56
N TYR A 173 -12.04 -9.97 3.28
CA TYR A 173 -12.11 -9.71 4.71
C TYR A 173 -12.14 -11.02 5.48
N GLY A 174 -11.50 -11.07 6.63
CA GLY A 174 -11.50 -12.27 7.47
C GLY A 174 -11.09 -11.97 8.90
N SER A 175 -10.67 -13.02 9.61
CA SER A 175 -10.26 -12.97 11.01
C SER A 175 -8.75 -12.98 11.15
N LEU A 176 -8.24 -12.25 12.14
CA LEU A 176 -6.81 -12.21 12.43
C LEU A 176 -6.34 -13.55 13.02
N ASN A 177 -5.32 -14.14 12.41
CA ASN A 177 -4.58 -15.24 13.01
C ASN A 177 -3.45 -14.66 13.89
N HIS A 178 -3.60 -14.77 15.19
CA HIS A 178 -2.66 -14.22 16.17
C HIS A 178 -1.27 -14.85 16.14
N SER A 179 -1.13 -16.06 15.61
CA SER A 179 0.18 -16.74 15.55
C SER A 179 1.15 -16.15 14.52
N ASN A 180 0.65 -15.43 13.52
CA ASN A 180 1.46 -14.96 12.41
C ASN A 180 0.93 -13.66 11.74
N GLY A 181 -0.07 -13.00 12.32
CA GLY A 181 -0.64 -11.75 11.81
C GLY A 181 -1.30 -11.83 10.44
N LYS A 182 -1.53 -13.04 9.90
CA LYS A 182 -2.28 -13.22 8.65
C LYS A 182 -3.77 -13.15 8.90
N VAL A 183 -4.51 -12.85 7.85
CA VAL A 183 -5.98 -12.91 7.86
C VAL A 183 -6.41 -14.25 7.26
N VAL A 184 -7.30 -14.95 7.96
CA VAL A 184 -7.82 -16.28 7.60
C VAL A 184 -9.35 -16.25 7.57
N ASP A 185 -9.98 -17.35 7.11
CA ASP A 185 -11.43 -17.51 7.00
C ASP A 185 -12.06 -16.36 6.21
N THR A 186 -11.52 -16.10 5.04
CA THR A 186 -11.83 -14.92 4.26
C THR A 186 -13.09 -15.07 3.43
N HIS A 187 -13.83 -13.96 3.29
CA HIS A 187 -14.92 -13.79 2.32
C HIS A 187 -14.66 -12.54 1.47
N SER A 188 -15.04 -12.60 0.20
CA SER A 188 -14.84 -11.47 -0.72
C SER A 188 -16.02 -10.50 -0.71
N VAL A 189 -15.73 -9.22 -0.78
CA VAL A 189 -16.69 -8.15 -1.03
C VAL A 189 -16.20 -7.36 -2.24
N SER A 190 -17.07 -7.16 -3.22
CA SER A 190 -16.74 -6.45 -4.45
C SER A 190 -17.57 -5.17 -4.61
N ASN A 191 -16.95 -4.15 -5.15
CA ASN A 191 -17.58 -2.87 -5.51
C ASN A 191 -17.31 -2.55 -6.97
N ASN A 192 -18.35 -2.05 -7.65
CA ASN A 192 -18.29 -1.60 -9.05
C ASN A 192 -18.55 -0.10 -9.08
N ARG A 193 -17.75 0.63 -9.85
CA ARG A 193 -17.90 2.06 -10.03
C ARG A 193 -17.84 2.41 -11.53
N LEU A 194 -18.79 3.20 -12.00
CA LEU A 194 -18.79 3.80 -13.33
C LEU A 194 -18.66 5.32 -13.17
N VAL A 195 -17.70 5.91 -13.87
CA VAL A 195 -17.44 7.36 -13.85
C VAL A 195 -17.46 7.89 -15.27
N ALA A 196 -18.18 8.99 -15.50
CA ALA A 196 -18.09 9.80 -16.70
C ALA A 196 -17.45 11.16 -16.35
N THR A 197 -16.50 11.60 -17.16
CA THR A 197 -15.74 12.84 -16.93
C THR A 197 -15.80 13.71 -18.18
N ALA A 198 -16.06 15.00 -18.00
CA ALA A 198 -15.88 16.02 -19.03
C ALA A 198 -15.01 17.13 -18.44
N LEU A 199 -13.88 17.41 -19.08
CA LEU A 199 -12.94 18.44 -18.68
C LEU A 199 -12.77 19.43 -19.83
N PHE A 200 -12.99 20.72 -19.55
CA PHE A 200 -12.68 21.82 -20.45
C PHE A 200 -11.43 22.56 -19.98
N MET A 201 -10.52 22.83 -20.92
CA MET A 201 -9.25 23.52 -20.67
C MET A 201 -9.21 24.78 -21.55
N PHE A 202 -9.10 25.95 -20.95
CA PHE A 202 -9.02 27.27 -21.61
C PHE A 202 -7.60 27.84 -21.57
#